data_c6ebd3f34a4d2836dc8c539f2ae660da
#
_entry.id   c6ebd3f34a4d2836dc8c539f2ae660da
#
_cell.length_a   1.000
_cell.length_b   1.000
_cell.length_c   1.000
_cell.angle_alpha   90.00
_cell.angle_beta   90.00
_cell.angle_gamma   90.00
#
_symmetry.space_group_name_H-M   'P 1'
#
loop_
_entity.id
_entity.type
_entity.pdbx_description
1 polymer ?
#
loop_
_entity_poly.entity_id
_entity_poly.type
_entity_poly.pdbx_seq_one_letter_code
_entity_poly.pdbx_strand_id
1 'polypeptide(L)'
;MQRVFNPFIERLPREQLEALRWRRLIGSLRRTYANSPFYRQRMQNAGVDIDAIHNLADFRRLVPTVAKADFMVDQREHPPFGTSLAVPDKLLEYCFLTSGTSGQGQEVHAYTAADVGEALSTWAGSLHWAGINPGDTAYHMVPVGVTAGPITLLAAFQHYGLRTFAVGNMDGEARLDMMRRFPPHFFSTGPVYLRRLTTICQEQGIDPRRDFPDLKAIKLGSFGFDVPWAREMEAFWGAKLIDTYASTQSGGGTASTCEHGTYLADGRRSMMHFPEHKVYAEVLNPDTGEPAREDEEGEVILTSFDREAMPILRFRTGDKVIFKSHRQCACGRPFDGIEAGTVSRYDTMLKIRGMNLWPEAVDAIVFGNPEVDEYNGRVLVADNGREVVRVMIDFKSETALGPDQRAHALKELRAMIKERTGVGMDVVEAKPGELERFTYKEKRWKDLRRK
;
A
#
# COMPACT_ATOMS: atom_id res chain seq x y z
N MET A 1 20.11 -16.55 3.21
CA MET A 1 20.83 -16.50 1.91
C MET A 1 20.08 -15.51 1.03
N GLN A 2 20.75 -14.53 0.43
CA GLN A 2 20.17 -13.53 -0.45
C GLN A 2 19.44 -14.18 -1.64
N ARG A 3 18.18 -13.80 -1.88
CA ARG A 3 17.38 -14.26 -3.02
C ARG A 3 17.43 -13.22 -4.13
N VAL A 4 18.20 -13.45 -5.15
CA VAL A 4 18.47 -12.52 -6.24
C VAL A 4 17.63 -12.89 -7.46
N PHE A 5 16.71 -12.02 -7.86
CA PHE A 5 15.86 -12.19 -9.04
C PHE A 5 16.57 -11.71 -10.32
N ASN A 6 17.19 -10.53 -10.25
CA ASN A 6 17.98 -9.97 -11.35
C ASN A 6 19.40 -9.66 -10.89
N PRO A 7 20.35 -10.59 -11.07
CA PRO A 7 21.72 -10.43 -10.56
C PRO A 7 22.48 -9.25 -11.21
N PHE A 8 22.12 -8.87 -12.42
CA PHE A 8 22.74 -7.74 -13.11
C PHE A 8 22.38 -6.38 -12.52
N ILE A 9 21.23 -6.30 -11.83
CA ILE A 9 20.72 -5.07 -11.21
C ILE A 9 20.92 -5.10 -9.69
N GLU A 10 20.54 -6.20 -9.04
CA GLU A 10 20.50 -6.30 -7.57
C GLU A 10 21.90 -6.36 -6.94
N ARG A 11 22.94 -6.58 -7.75
CA ARG A 11 24.34 -6.61 -7.32
C ARG A 11 25.17 -5.45 -7.84
N LEU A 12 24.53 -4.48 -8.52
CA LEU A 12 25.26 -3.30 -8.99
C LEU A 12 25.84 -2.52 -7.80
N PRO A 13 27.06 -2.01 -7.91
CA PRO A 13 27.52 -0.94 -7.05
C PRO A 13 26.55 0.25 -7.08
N ARG A 14 26.32 0.89 -5.94
CA ARG A 14 25.37 2.02 -5.82
C ARG A 14 25.58 3.09 -6.87
N GLU A 15 26.82 3.49 -7.11
CA GLU A 15 27.19 4.48 -8.12
C GLU A 15 26.74 4.10 -9.54
N GLN A 16 26.88 2.80 -9.90
CA GLN A 16 26.45 2.32 -11.21
C GLN A 16 24.91 2.29 -11.33
N LEU A 17 24.22 1.94 -10.24
CA LEU A 17 22.76 2.03 -10.18
C LEU A 17 22.30 3.48 -10.34
N GLU A 18 22.94 4.44 -9.69
CA GLU A 18 22.62 5.87 -9.81
C GLU A 18 22.84 6.38 -11.24
N ALA A 19 23.91 5.98 -11.89
CA ALA A 19 24.14 6.31 -13.29
C ALA A 19 23.09 5.69 -14.23
N LEU A 20 22.66 4.44 -13.96
CA LEU A 20 21.57 3.79 -14.69
C LEU A 20 20.25 4.53 -14.48
N ARG A 21 19.90 4.85 -13.24
CA ARG A 21 18.69 5.62 -12.88
C ARG A 21 18.64 6.96 -13.60
N TRP A 22 19.75 7.71 -13.58
CA TRP A 22 19.84 8.99 -14.27
C TRP A 22 19.57 8.86 -15.76
N ARG A 23 20.22 7.91 -16.44
CA ARG A 23 19.98 7.68 -17.88
C ARG A 23 18.53 7.33 -18.19
N ARG A 24 17.88 6.50 -17.36
CA ARG A 24 16.48 6.13 -17.53
C ARG A 24 15.55 7.30 -17.25
N LEU A 25 15.82 8.07 -16.20
CA LEU A 25 15.04 9.24 -15.80
C LEU A 25 15.02 10.31 -16.91
N ILE A 26 16.20 10.70 -17.43
CA ILE A 26 16.26 11.71 -18.48
C ILE A 26 15.63 11.22 -19.77
N GLY A 27 15.76 9.93 -20.09
CA GLY A 27 15.07 9.30 -21.21
C GLY A 27 13.55 9.35 -21.08
N SER A 28 13.02 9.01 -19.88
CA SER A 28 11.59 9.09 -19.56
C SER A 28 11.09 10.54 -19.63
N LEU A 29 11.82 11.50 -19.06
CA LEU A 29 11.49 12.92 -19.12
C LEU A 29 11.33 13.41 -20.56
N ARG A 30 12.34 13.16 -21.42
CA ARG A 30 12.33 13.58 -22.83
C ARG A 30 11.18 12.94 -23.60
N ARG A 31 10.97 11.64 -23.42
CA ARG A 31 9.85 10.92 -24.06
C ARG A 31 8.49 11.46 -23.60
N THR A 32 8.32 11.71 -22.32
CA THR A 32 7.08 12.25 -21.76
C THR A 32 6.82 13.68 -22.25
N TYR A 33 7.83 14.53 -22.28
CA TYR A 33 7.72 15.89 -22.82
C TYR A 33 7.32 15.89 -24.29
N ALA A 34 7.91 15.01 -25.10
CA ALA A 34 7.61 14.90 -26.51
C ALA A 34 6.18 14.41 -26.80
N ASN A 35 5.67 13.46 -26.02
CA ASN A 35 4.46 12.72 -26.38
C ASN A 35 3.22 13.07 -25.54
N SER A 36 3.38 13.64 -24.33
CA SER A 36 2.25 14.04 -23.47
C SER A 36 2.03 15.55 -23.50
N PRO A 37 0.95 16.05 -24.11
CA PRO A 37 0.61 17.47 -24.07
C PRO A 37 0.44 18.01 -22.63
N PHE A 38 -0.14 17.23 -21.73
CA PHE A 38 -0.27 17.55 -20.32
C PHE A 38 1.05 17.95 -19.66
N TYR A 39 2.07 17.09 -19.76
CA TYR A 39 3.37 17.37 -19.16
C TYR A 39 4.13 18.47 -19.89
N ARG A 40 4.05 18.53 -21.21
CA ARG A 40 4.68 19.58 -22.01
C ARG A 40 4.14 20.96 -21.62
N GLN A 41 2.81 21.12 -21.53
CA GLN A 41 2.19 22.38 -21.14
C GLN A 41 2.57 22.80 -19.72
N ARG A 42 2.58 21.86 -18.77
CA ARG A 42 2.99 22.16 -17.38
C ARG A 42 4.43 22.63 -17.28
N MET A 43 5.35 21.99 -18.00
CA MET A 43 6.76 22.41 -18.04
C MET A 43 6.93 23.77 -18.70
N GLN A 44 6.24 24.04 -19.80
CA GLN A 44 6.24 25.34 -20.46
C GLN A 44 5.69 26.45 -19.54
N ASN A 45 4.57 26.20 -18.86
CA ASN A 45 3.99 27.14 -17.91
C ASN A 45 4.92 27.43 -16.72
N ALA A 46 5.74 26.45 -16.34
CA ALA A 46 6.75 26.59 -15.29
C ALA A 46 8.09 27.18 -15.80
N GLY A 47 8.20 27.50 -17.11
CA GLY A 47 9.41 28.03 -17.70
C GLY A 47 10.58 27.04 -17.72
N VAL A 48 10.29 25.73 -17.74
CA VAL A 48 11.30 24.67 -17.69
C VAL A 48 11.91 24.46 -19.08
N ASP A 49 13.21 24.67 -19.18
CA ASP A 49 14.02 24.17 -20.28
C ASP A 49 14.51 22.75 -19.93
N ILE A 50 14.01 21.74 -20.64
CA ILE A 50 14.37 20.34 -20.40
C ILE A 50 15.83 20.04 -20.73
N ASP A 51 16.44 20.81 -21.61
CA ASP A 51 17.86 20.65 -21.97
C ASP A 51 18.80 21.25 -20.92
N ALA A 52 18.30 22.09 -20.02
CA ALA A 52 19.04 22.59 -18.86
C ALA A 52 19.07 21.60 -17.69
N ILE A 53 18.43 20.42 -17.80
CA ILE A 53 18.37 19.39 -16.75
C ILE A 53 19.52 18.40 -16.94
N HIS A 54 20.60 18.59 -16.19
CA HIS A 54 21.84 17.82 -16.33
C HIS A 54 22.08 16.77 -15.24
N ASN A 55 21.34 16.84 -14.13
CA ASN A 55 21.48 15.95 -12.97
C ASN A 55 20.20 15.86 -12.15
N LEU A 56 20.19 15.01 -11.11
CA LEU A 56 19.05 14.82 -10.22
C LEU A 56 18.65 16.08 -9.45
N ALA A 57 19.60 16.94 -9.11
CA ALA A 57 19.29 18.19 -8.42
C ALA A 57 18.54 19.16 -9.34
N ASP A 58 18.95 19.28 -10.60
CA ASP A 58 18.21 20.05 -11.59
C ASP A 58 16.81 19.49 -11.82
N PHE A 59 16.70 18.16 -11.98
CA PHE A 59 15.40 17.50 -12.13
C PHE A 59 14.44 17.82 -10.95
N ARG A 60 14.90 17.70 -9.73
CA ARG A 60 14.11 18.00 -8.54
C ARG A 60 13.69 19.46 -8.44
N ARG A 61 14.58 20.36 -8.79
CA ARG A 61 14.37 21.80 -8.72
C ARG A 61 13.48 22.33 -9.84
N LEU A 62 13.64 21.84 -11.06
CA LEU A 62 13.02 22.40 -12.25
C LEU A 62 11.71 21.71 -12.65
N VAL A 63 11.62 20.37 -12.53
CA VAL A 63 10.44 19.64 -12.95
C VAL A 63 9.33 19.75 -11.89
N PRO A 64 8.16 20.34 -12.23
CA PRO A 64 7.07 20.48 -11.28
C PRO A 64 6.47 19.13 -10.88
N THR A 65 5.98 19.04 -9.66
CA THR A 65 5.21 17.88 -9.21
C THR A 65 3.81 17.90 -9.81
N VAL A 66 3.20 16.71 -9.88
CA VAL A 66 1.82 16.48 -10.35
C VAL A 66 1.06 15.75 -9.27
N ALA A 67 -0.16 16.18 -8.96
CA ALA A 67 -1.04 15.54 -8.00
C ALA A 67 -2.20 14.82 -8.72
N LYS A 68 -2.91 13.97 -7.98
CA LYS A 68 -4.12 13.30 -8.47
C LYS A 68 -5.15 14.28 -9.03
N ALA A 69 -5.36 15.41 -8.35
CA ALA A 69 -6.31 16.43 -8.77
C ALA A 69 -6.01 17.00 -10.17
N ASP A 70 -4.72 17.12 -10.53
CA ASP A 70 -4.32 17.62 -11.85
C ASP A 70 -4.78 16.67 -12.97
N PHE A 71 -4.61 15.35 -12.79
CA PHE A 71 -5.11 14.36 -13.75
C PHE A 71 -6.63 14.35 -13.84
N MET A 72 -7.32 14.50 -12.71
CA MET A 72 -8.77 14.51 -12.70
C MET A 72 -9.36 15.74 -13.41
N VAL A 73 -8.71 16.89 -13.30
CA VAL A 73 -9.10 18.11 -14.04
C VAL A 73 -8.89 17.88 -15.53
N ASP A 74 -7.70 17.44 -15.93
CA ASP A 74 -7.34 17.15 -17.33
C ASP A 74 -8.30 16.14 -17.98
N GLN A 75 -8.61 15.03 -17.28
CA GLN A 75 -9.52 13.99 -17.80
C GLN A 75 -10.97 14.45 -17.91
N ARG A 76 -11.41 15.37 -17.05
CA ARG A 76 -12.75 15.98 -17.15
C ARG A 76 -12.85 16.94 -18.33
N GLU A 77 -11.78 17.70 -18.59
CA GLU A 77 -11.72 18.67 -19.69
C GLU A 77 -11.48 17.97 -21.04
N HIS A 78 -10.78 16.85 -21.04
CA HIS A 78 -10.40 16.07 -22.23
C HIS A 78 -10.73 14.56 -22.05
N PRO A 79 -12.02 14.17 -21.99
CA PRO A 79 -12.40 12.78 -21.76
C PRO A 79 -12.04 11.87 -22.96
N PRO A 80 -11.80 10.55 -22.72
CA PRO A 80 -11.85 9.87 -21.43
C PRO A 80 -10.51 9.86 -20.68
N PHE A 81 -9.36 10.06 -21.35
CA PHE A 81 -8.03 9.81 -20.77
C PHE A 81 -7.27 11.09 -20.40
N GLY A 82 -7.79 12.25 -20.78
CA GLY A 82 -7.03 13.48 -20.64
C GLY A 82 -5.94 13.65 -21.71
N THR A 83 -5.18 14.73 -21.62
CA THR A 83 -4.02 15.02 -22.47
C THR A 83 -2.72 14.42 -21.92
N SER A 84 -2.82 13.71 -20.80
CA SER A 84 -1.71 12.93 -20.22
C SER A 84 -1.42 11.64 -21.01
N LEU A 85 -2.36 11.16 -21.84
CA LEU A 85 -2.13 10.03 -22.74
C LEU A 85 -1.01 10.36 -23.75
N ALA A 86 0.02 9.52 -23.77
CA ALA A 86 1.24 9.73 -24.53
C ALA A 86 1.43 8.73 -25.72
N VAL A 87 0.42 7.89 -25.95
CA VAL A 87 0.38 6.91 -27.05
C VAL A 87 -0.98 6.96 -27.74
N PRO A 88 -1.09 6.48 -28.99
CA PRO A 88 -2.41 6.28 -29.61
C PRO A 88 -3.27 5.29 -28.82
N ASP A 89 -4.56 5.58 -28.67
CA ASP A 89 -5.53 4.78 -27.89
C ASP A 89 -5.65 3.33 -28.33
N LYS A 90 -5.45 3.04 -29.61
CA LYS A 90 -5.42 1.67 -30.18
C LYS A 90 -4.33 0.76 -29.61
N LEU A 91 -3.35 1.32 -28.88
CA LEU A 91 -2.29 0.57 -28.19
C LEU A 91 -2.64 0.26 -26.73
N LEU A 92 -3.80 0.71 -26.26
CA LEU A 92 -4.22 0.49 -24.89
C LEU A 92 -4.83 -0.92 -24.75
N GLU A 93 -4.36 -1.65 -23.75
CA GLU A 93 -4.89 -2.98 -23.42
C GLU A 93 -5.69 -2.99 -22.13
N TYR A 94 -5.30 -2.19 -21.16
CA TYR A 94 -5.95 -2.11 -19.85
C TYR A 94 -6.26 -0.68 -19.47
N CYS A 95 -7.42 -0.50 -18.84
CA CYS A 95 -7.83 0.75 -18.23
C CYS A 95 -8.19 0.49 -16.76
N PHE A 96 -7.50 1.13 -15.86
CA PHE A 96 -7.74 1.02 -14.43
C PHE A 96 -8.33 2.31 -13.88
N LEU A 97 -9.25 2.16 -12.93
CA LEU A 97 -9.78 3.26 -12.15
C LEU A 97 -9.17 3.25 -10.76
N THR A 98 -8.87 4.42 -10.22
CA THR A 98 -8.53 4.51 -8.81
C THR A 98 -9.76 4.25 -7.95
N SER A 99 -9.56 3.79 -6.70
CA SER A 99 -10.67 3.42 -5.81
C SER A 99 -11.60 4.57 -5.41
N GLY A 100 -11.21 5.83 -5.66
CA GLY A 100 -12.01 7.01 -5.28
C GLY A 100 -12.20 7.22 -3.78
N THR A 101 -11.42 6.51 -2.95
CA THR A 101 -11.55 6.56 -1.48
C THR A 101 -11.23 7.92 -0.86
N SER A 102 -10.47 8.78 -1.57
CA SER A 102 -10.15 10.14 -1.13
C SER A 102 -11.33 11.13 -1.20
N GLY A 103 -12.50 10.70 -1.69
CA GLY A 103 -13.65 11.59 -1.87
C GLY A 103 -13.54 12.59 -3.05
N GLN A 104 -12.39 12.63 -3.73
CA GLN A 104 -12.15 13.51 -4.88
C GLN A 104 -12.65 12.95 -6.21
N GLY A 105 -13.12 11.71 -6.24
CA GLY A 105 -13.54 10.99 -7.45
C GLY A 105 -12.52 9.94 -7.89
N GLN A 106 -12.75 9.37 -9.07
CA GLN A 106 -11.89 8.34 -9.68
C GLN A 106 -11.16 8.94 -10.87
N GLU A 107 -9.90 8.60 -11.04
CA GLU A 107 -9.11 8.88 -12.23
C GLU A 107 -8.86 7.59 -13.00
N VAL A 108 -8.75 7.70 -14.32
CA VAL A 108 -8.42 6.61 -15.24
C VAL A 108 -6.91 6.56 -15.43
N HIS A 109 -6.36 5.36 -15.45
CA HIS A 109 -5.00 5.08 -15.89
C HIS A 109 -5.02 3.96 -16.93
N ALA A 110 -4.63 4.31 -18.15
CA ALA A 110 -4.52 3.37 -19.26
C ALA A 110 -3.10 2.80 -19.36
N TYR A 111 -2.99 1.60 -19.89
CA TYR A 111 -1.75 0.82 -20.00
C TYR A 111 -1.65 0.15 -21.35
N THR A 112 -0.45 0.14 -21.93
CA THR A 112 -0.09 -0.73 -23.05
C THR A 112 0.29 -2.13 -22.57
N ALA A 113 0.47 -3.09 -23.50
CA ALA A 113 1.05 -4.40 -23.20
C ALA A 113 2.43 -4.28 -22.52
N ALA A 114 3.26 -3.34 -22.96
CA ALA A 114 4.58 -3.09 -22.39
C ALA A 114 4.46 -2.61 -20.93
N ASP A 115 3.57 -1.65 -20.66
CA ASP A 115 3.31 -1.16 -19.31
C ASP A 115 2.89 -2.28 -18.35
N VAL A 116 2.00 -3.19 -18.81
CA VAL A 116 1.59 -4.35 -18.02
C VAL A 116 2.76 -5.30 -17.81
N GLY A 117 3.55 -5.60 -18.85
CA GLY A 117 4.74 -6.45 -18.74
C GLY A 117 5.72 -5.96 -17.67
N GLU A 118 5.95 -4.65 -17.58
CA GLU A 118 6.80 -4.04 -16.56
C GLU A 118 6.22 -4.21 -15.15
N ALA A 119 4.89 -4.05 -14.99
CA ALA A 119 4.21 -4.30 -13.72
C ALA A 119 4.34 -5.76 -13.28
N LEU A 120 4.12 -6.71 -14.20
CA LEU A 120 4.25 -8.15 -13.93
C LEU A 120 5.67 -8.53 -13.51
N SER A 121 6.69 -7.99 -14.18
CA SER A 121 8.09 -8.21 -13.84
C SER A 121 8.45 -7.67 -12.46
N THR A 122 7.89 -6.54 -12.05
CA THR A 122 8.09 -5.97 -10.71
C THR A 122 7.51 -6.88 -9.63
N TRP A 123 6.28 -7.36 -9.82
CA TRP A 123 5.65 -8.32 -8.92
C TRP A 123 6.42 -9.65 -8.85
N ALA A 124 6.90 -10.17 -10.00
CA ALA A 124 7.69 -11.40 -10.04
C ALA A 124 8.97 -11.30 -9.20
N GLY A 125 9.66 -10.16 -9.24
CA GLY A 125 10.80 -9.88 -8.36
C GLY A 125 10.44 -9.96 -6.88
N SER A 126 9.32 -9.37 -6.46
CA SER A 126 8.86 -9.41 -5.08
C SER A 126 8.50 -10.83 -4.62
N LEU A 127 7.87 -11.64 -5.48
CA LEU A 127 7.57 -13.05 -5.21
C LEU A 127 8.86 -13.85 -5.01
N HIS A 128 9.85 -13.64 -5.89
CA HIS A 128 11.14 -14.30 -5.77
C HIS A 128 11.85 -13.97 -4.46
N TRP A 129 11.87 -12.69 -4.06
CA TRP A 129 12.45 -12.25 -2.78
C TRP A 129 11.73 -12.87 -1.59
N ALA A 130 10.42 -13.03 -1.68
CA ALA A 130 9.59 -13.71 -0.67
C ALA A 130 9.86 -15.22 -0.54
N GLY A 131 10.63 -15.80 -1.45
CA GLY A 131 10.93 -17.23 -1.45
C GLY A 131 9.98 -18.10 -2.22
N ILE A 132 9.15 -17.50 -3.03
CA ILE A 132 8.20 -18.19 -3.89
C ILE A 132 8.90 -18.60 -5.19
N ASN A 133 8.58 -19.77 -5.69
CA ASN A 133 9.19 -20.33 -6.89
C ASN A 133 8.12 -20.68 -7.94
N PRO A 134 8.46 -20.70 -9.24
CA PRO A 134 7.59 -21.29 -10.26
C PRO A 134 7.12 -22.70 -9.86
N GLY A 135 5.83 -22.99 -10.10
CA GLY A 135 5.20 -24.24 -9.69
C GLY A 135 4.59 -24.25 -8.28
N ASP A 136 4.88 -23.25 -7.44
CA ASP A 136 4.22 -23.09 -6.14
C ASP A 136 2.71 -22.81 -6.32
N THR A 137 1.91 -23.22 -5.32
CA THR A 137 0.47 -22.93 -5.29
C THR A 137 0.24 -21.61 -4.59
N ALA A 138 -0.47 -20.69 -5.26
CA ALA A 138 -0.75 -19.35 -4.75
C ALA A 138 -2.26 -19.04 -4.72
N TYR A 139 -2.69 -18.33 -3.66
CA TYR A 139 -4.07 -17.86 -3.54
C TYR A 139 -4.10 -16.33 -3.60
N HIS A 140 -4.87 -15.80 -4.54
CA HIS A 140 -5.18 -14.38 -4.61
C HIS A 140 -6.50 -14.12 -3.90
N MET A 141 -6.43 -13.58 -2.68
CA MET A 141 -7.61 -13.42 -1.81
C MET A 141 -8.28 -12.05 -1.93
N VAL A 142 -7.69 -11.13 -2.71
CA VAL A 142 -8.27 -9.80 -2.92
C VAL A 142 -9.25 -9.87 -4.08
N PRO A 143 -10.48 -9.31 -3.95
CA PRO A 143 -11.42 -9.23 -5.07
C PRO A 143 -10.82 -8.49 -6.26
N VAL A 144 -10.96 -9.07 -7.43
CA VAL A 144 -10.53 -8.46 -8.69
C VAL A 144 -11.64 -7.54 -9.20
N GLY A 145 -11.31 -6.29 -9.43
CA GLY A 145 -12.22 -5.26 -9.94
C GLY A 145 -11.53 -4.37 -10.96
N VAL A 146 -11.79 -3.07 -10.91
CA VAL A 146 -11.25 -2.09 -11.86
C VAL A 146 -9.93 -1.45 -11.43
N THR A 147 -9.37 -1.83 -10.28
CA THR A 147 -8.11 -1.27 -9.76
C THR A 147 -6.89 -2.07 -10.22
N ALA A 148 -5.78 -1.39 -10.49
CA ALA A 148 -4.57 -2.01 -11.05
C ALA A 148 -3.96 -3.10 -10.15
N GLY A 149 -3.83 -2.85 -8.85
CA GLY A 149 -3.10 -3.72 -7.93
C GLY A 149 -3.57 -5.17 -7.94
N PRO A 150 -4.86 -5.47 -7.68
CA PRO A 150 -5.36 -6.84 -7.69
C PRO A 150 -5.22 -7.54 -9.04
N ILE A 151 -5.50 -6.84 -10.15
CA ILE A 151 -5.42 -7.42 -11.51
C ILE A 151 -3.98 -7.76 -11.87
N THR A 152 -3.08 -6.79 -11.71
CA THR A 152 -1.66 -6.99 -12.09
C THR A 152 -0.97 -8.01 -11.20
N LEU A 153 -1.32 -8.08 -9.91
CA LEU A 153 -0.79 -9.10 -9.00
C LEU A 153 -1.27 -10.51 -9.39
N LEU A 154 -2.57 -10.67 -9.69
CA LEU A 154 -3.10 -11.96 -10.16
C LEU A 154 -2.44 -12.40 -11.46
N ALA A 155 -2.31 -11.49 -12.43
CA ALA A 155 -1.62 -11.77 -13.68
C ALA A 155 -0.12 -12.09 -13.45
N ALA A 156 0.51 -11.44 -12.50
CA ALA A 156 1.91 -11.71 -12.14
C ALA A 156 2.10 -13.09 -11.53
N PHE A 157 1.15 -13.63 -10.77
CA PHE A 157 1.22 -15.01 -10.28
C PHE A 157 1.30 -15.99 -11.46
N GLN A 158 0.44 -15.80 -12.46
CA GLN A 158 0.43 -16.63 -13.65
C GLN A 158 1.70 -16.44 -14.49
N HIS A 159 2.11 -15.19 -14.71
CA HIS A 159 3.34 -14.84 -15.44
C HIS A 159 4.59 -15.43 -14.80
N TYR A 160 4.64 -15.45 -13.46
CA TYR A 160 5.76 -16.03 -12.70
C TYR A 160 5.73 -17.57 -12.67
N GLY A 161 4.65 -18.19 -13.17
CA GLY A 161 4.50 -19.65 -13.26
C GLY A 161 3.92 -20.31 -12.01
N LEU A 162 3.08 -19.59 -11.24
CA LEU A 162 2.40 -20.16 -10.08
C LEU A 162 1.10 -20.87 -10.47
N ARG A 163 0.76 -21.95 -9.76
CA ARG A 163 -0.60 -22.53 -9.78
C ARG A 163 -1.52 -21.63 -8.98
N THR A 164 -2.38 -20.90 -9.64
CA THR A 164 -3.09 -19.77 -9.05
C THR A 164 -4.57 -20.04 -8.82
N PHE A 165 -5.04 -19.79 -7.60
CA PHE A 165 -6.44 -19.75 -7.22
C PHE A 165 -6.88 -18.30 -6.94
N ALA A 166 -7.81 -17.76 -7.74
CA ALA A 166 -8.41 -16.44 -7.54
C ALA A 166 -9.68 -16.58 -6.69
N VAL A 167 -9.54 -16.42 -5.38
CA VAL A 167 -10.62 -16.69 -4.41
C VAL A 167 -11.19 -15.42 -3.78
N GLY A 168 -10.91 -14.26 -4.37
CA GLY A 168 -11.27 -12.96 -3.80
C GLY A 168 -12.76 -12.75 -3.53
N ASN A 169 -13.65 -13.46 -4.24
CA ASN A 169 -15.10 -13.35 -4.08
C ASN A 169 -15.72 -14.47 -3.23
N MET A 170 -14.90 -15.36 -2.66
CA MET A 170 -15.36 -16.43 -1.76
C MET A 170 -15.36 -15.92 -0.31
N ASP A 171 -16.21 -16.51 0.54
CA ASP A 171 -16.15 -16.28 1.99
C ASP A 171 -14.91 -16.97 2.63
N GLY A 172 -14.67 -16.66 3.90
CA GLY A 172 -13.46 -17.13 4.59
C GLY A 172 -13.43 -18.65 4.79
N GLU A 173 -14.56 -19.26 5.08
CA GLU A 173 -14.66 -20.71 5.30
C GLU A 173 -14.42 -21.47 4.01
N ALA A 174 -15.08 -21.08 2.91
CA ALA A 174 -14.88 -21.68 1.60
C ALA A 174 -13.42 -21.53 1.10
N ARG A 175 -12.74 -20.42 1.43
CA ARG A 175 -11.30 -20.26 1.13
C ARG A 175 -10.46 -21.27 1.89
N LEU A 176 -10.69 -21.42 3.20
CA LEU A 176 -9.94 -22.38 4.04
C LEU A 176 -10.20 -23.83 3.61
N ASP A 177 -11.43 -24.17 3.25
CA ASP A 177 -11.75 -25.48 2.69
C ASP A 177 -10.99 -25.77 1.38
N MET A 178 -10.90 -24.78 0.49
CA MET A 178 -10.06 -24.90 -0.70
C MET A 178 -8.58 -25.06 -0.37
N MET A 179 -8.06 -24.28 0.58
CA MET A 179 -6.66 -24.37 1.02
C MET A 179 -6.34 -25.73 1.63
N ARG A 180 -7.27 -26.37 2.33
CA ARG A 180 -7.09 -27.74 2.84
C ARG A 180 -7.05 -28.80 1.72
N ARG A 181 -7.82 -28.59 0.66
CA ARG A 181 -7.83 -29.49 -0.52
C ARG A 181 -6.62 -29.28 -1.43
N PHE A 182 -6.14 -28.04 -1.52
CA PHE A 182 -5.03 -27.65 -2.38
C PHE A 182 -4.08 -26.76 -1.57
N PRO A 183 -3.21 -27.36 -0.71
CA PRO A 183 -2.37 -26.60 0.22
C PRO A 183 -1.58 -25.48 -0.47
N PRO A 184 -1.60 -24.26 0.10
CA PRO A 184 -0.88 -23.13 -0.45
C PRO A 184 0.59 -23.14 -0.07
N HIS A 185 1.43 -22.62 -0.97
CA HIS A 185 2.78 -22.17 -0.65
C HIS A 185 2.80 -20.66 -0.36
N PHE A 186 1.78 -19.95 -0.83
CA PHE A 186 1.69 -18.50 -0.76
C PHE A 186 0.24 -18.01 -0.88
N PHE A 187 -0.08 -16.92 -0.20
CA PHE A 187 -1.30 -16.17 -0.49
C PHE A 187 -1.13 -14.66 -0.26
N SER A 188 -1.94 -13.86 -0.95
CA SER A 188 -1.98 -12.42 -0.82
C SER A 188 -3.27 -11.95 -0.17
N THR A 189 -3.16 -11.06 0.83
CA THR A 189 -4.30 -10.54 1.58
C THR A 189 -3.98 -9.16 2.18
N GLY A 190 -4.93 -8.57 2.91
CA GLY A 190 -4.70 -7.42 3.79
C GLY A 190 -4.58 -7.84 5.25
N PRO A 191 -3.96 -7.00 6.12
CA PRO A 191 -3.79 -7.31 7.54
C PRO A 191 -5.10 -7.62 8.27
N VAL A 192 -6.14 -6.85 8.02
CA VAL A 192 -7.46 -7.03 8.64
C VAL A 192 -8.08 -8.37 8.25
N TYR A 193 -8.01 -8.71 6.95
CA TYR A 193 -8.56 -9.99 6.50
C TYR A 193 -7.74 -11.19 6.99
N LEU A 194 -6.42 -11.02 7.17
CA LEU A 194 -5.59 -12.06 7.77
C LEU A 194 -6.02 -12.34 9.22
N ARG A 195 -6.34 -11.30 10.01
CA ARG A 195 -6.94 -11.49 11.35
C ARG A 195 -8.22 -12.31 11.26
N ARG A 196 -9.14 -11.96 10.36
CA ARG A 196 -10.41 -12.69 10.20
C ARG A 196 -10.17 -14.15 9.85
N LEU A 197 -9.27 -14.45 8.92
CA LEU A 197 -8.90 -15.83 8.60
C LEU A 197 -8.31 -16.57 9.81
N THR A 198 -7.46 -15.90 10.59
CA THR A 198 -6.91 -16.44 11.84
C THR A 198 -8.02 -16.81 12.83
N THR A 199 -8.99 -15.93 13.02
CA THR A 199 -10.17 -16.20 13.88
C THR A 199 -10.95 -17.43 13.39
N ILE A 200 -11.25 -17.51 12.07
CA ILE A 200 -11.97 -18.67 11.51
C ILE A 200 -11.17 -19.97 11.71
N CYS A 201 -9.83 -19.92 11.53
CA CYS A 201 -8.99 -21.08 11.82
C CYS A 201 -9.11 -21.54 13.29
N GLN A 202 -9.10 -20.60 14.23
CA GLN A 202 -9.23 -20.89 15.66
C GLN A 202 -10.61 -21.49 15.98
N GLU A 203 -11.68 -20.90 15.44
CA GLU A 203 -13.07 -21.38 15.61
C GLU A 203 -13.27 -22.80 15.07
N GLN A 204 -12.63 -23.12 13.95
CA GLN A 204 -12.76 -24.43 13.28
C GLN A 204 -11.68 -25.45 13.70
N GLY A 205 -10.78 -25.10 14.63
CA GLY A 205 -9.69 -26.00 15.05
C GLY A 205 -8.67 -26.30 13.94
N ILE A 206 -8.54 -25.38 12.96
CA ILE A 206 -7.52 -25.45 11.89
C ILE A 206 -6.21 -24.93 12.46
N ASP A 207 -5.16 -25.77 12.40
CA ASP A 207 -3.80 -25.36 12.71
C ASP A 207 -3.02 -25.15 11.39
N PRO A 208 -2.77 -23.91 10.96
CA PRO A 208 -2.10 -23.65 9.67
C PRO A 208 -0.71 -24.29 9.58
N ARG A 209 -0.01 -24.44 10.69
CA ARG A 209 1.34 -25.05 10.70
C ARG A 209 1.31 -26.55 10.42
N ARG A 210 0.21 -27.19 10.77
CA ARG A 210 -0.04 -28.61 10.48
C ARG A 210 -0.75 -28.81 9.14
N ASP A 211 -1.78 -27.97 8.89
CA ASP A 211 -2.72 -28.15 7.77
C ASP A 211 -2.18 -27.55 6.47
N PHE A 212 -1.23 -26.59 6.57
CA PHE A 212 -0.56 -25.93 5.43
C PHE A 212 0.98 -25.95 5.60
N PRO A 213 1.63 -27.12 5.74
CA PRO A 213 3.05 -27.21 6.12
C PRO A 213 4.02 -26.60 5.08
N ASP A 214 3.58 -26.44 3.84
CA ASP A 214 4.37 -25.86 2.75
C ASP A 214 4.18 -24.36 2.58
N LEU A 215 3.41 -23.70 3.45
CA LEU A 215 3.17 -22.25 3.40
C LEU A 215 4.45 -21.49 3.73
N LYS A 216 5.01 -20.79 2.74
CA LYS A 216 6.30 -20.07 2.81
C LYS A 216 6.13 -18.62 3.23
N ALA A 217 5.14 -17.94 2.64
CA ALA A 217 4.93 -16.51 2.88
C ALA A 217 3.49 -16.08 2.68
N ILE A 218 3.12 -15.00 3.37
CA ILE A 218 1.83 -14.31 3.24
C ILE A 218 2.14 -12.86 2.87
N LYS A 219 1.64 -12.42 1.70
CA LYS A 219 1.79 -11.05 1.23
C LYS A 219 0.71 -10.18 1.83
N LEU A 220 1.14 -9.13 2.50
CA LEU A 220 0.30 -8.04 2.97
C LEU A 220 0.35 -6.84 2.01
N GLY A 221 -0.61 -5.96 2.14
CA GLY A 221 -0.65 -4.68 1.44
C GLY A 221 -1.83 -3.85 1.87
N SER A 222 -1.83 -2.59 1.49
CA SER A 222 -2.91 -1.61 1.67
C SER A 222 -3.02 -0.94 3.04
N PHE A 223 -2.51 -1.52 4.14
CA PHE A 223 -2.64 -0.97 5.49
C PHE A 223 -1.37 -1.19 6.32
N GLY A 224 -1.15 -0.27 7.27
CA GLY A 224 -0.11 -0.42 8.26
C GLY A 224 -0.43 -1.51 9.30
N PHE A 225 0.59 -1.97 10.00
CA PHE A 225 0.48 -2.94 11.11
C PHE A 225 1.67 -2.76 12.06
N ASP A 226 1.54 -3.27 13.29
CA ASP A 226 2.64 -3.24 14.25
C ASP A 226 3.47 -4.54 14.26
N VAL A 227 4.67 -4.48 14.83
CA VAL A 227 5.57 -5.62 14.89
C VAL A 227 5.06 -6.73 15.82
N PRO A 228 4.49 -6.46 17.00
CA PRO A 228 3.89 -7.50 17.84
C PRO A 228 2.85 -8.34 17.10
N TRP A 229 1.93 -7.69 16.40
CA TRP A 229 0.93 -8.36 15.58
C TRP A 229 1.57 -9.18 14.44
N ALA A 230 2.56 -8.63 13.76
CA ALA A 230 3.24 -9.36 12.68
C ALA A 230 3.90 -10.65 13.21
N ARG A 231 4.53 -10.60 14.39
CA ARG A 231 5.11 -11.77 15.05
C ARG A 231 4.06 -12.81 15.43
N GLU A 232 2.93 -12.36 15.97
CA GLU A 232 1.81 -13.22 16.31
C GLU A 232 1.29 -13.97 15.07
N MET A 233 1.09 -13.25 13.97
CA MET A 233 0.62 -13.85 12.71
C MET A 233 1.63 -14.82 12.12
N GLU A 234 2.92 -14.48 12.09
CA GLU A 234 3.97 -15.42 11.63
C GLU A 234 4.04 -16.67 12.52
N ALA A 235 3.91 -16.51 13.83
CA ALA A 235 3.90 -17.65 14.77
C ALA A 235 2.69 -18.56 14.54
N PHE A 236 1.50 -17.98 14.34
CA PHE A 236 0.27 -18.72 14.10
C PHE A 236 0.28 -19.44 12.75
N TRP A 237 0.59 -18.72 11.67
CA TRP A 237 0.55 -19.26 10.32
C TRP A 237 1.77 -20.12 9.94
N GLY A 238 2.86 -20.04 10.69
CA GLY A 238 4.11 -20.71 10.37
C GLY A 238 4.80 -20.17 9.11
N ALA A 239 4.43 -18.99 8.65
CA ALA A 239 4.86 -18.40 7.40
C ALA A 239 5.32 -16.96 7.58
N LYS A 240 6.27 -16.52 6.73
CA LYS A 240 6.81 -15.17 6.76
C LYS A 240 5.81 -14.16 6.21
N LEU A 241 5.66 -13.01 6.87
CA LEU A 241 4.92 -11.89 6.34
C LEU A 241 5.79 -11.06 5.41
N ILE A 242 5.24 -10.73 4.25
CA ILE A 242 5.85 -9.85 3.24
C ILE A 242 4.95 -8.63 3.07
N ASP A 243 5.51 -7.44 3.22
CA ASP A 243 4.79 -6.20 2.98
C ASP A 243 5.09 -5.64 1.60
N THR A 244 4.09 -5.05 0.97
CA THR A 244 4.25 -4.40 -0.35
C THR A 244 3.48 -3.10 -0.42
N TYR A 245 4.13 -2.10 -0.96
CA TYR A 245 3.53 -0.85 -1.36
C TYR A 245 3.17 -0.89 -2.85
N ALA A 246 1.98 -0.46 -3.20
CA ALA A 246 1.46 -0.46 -4.55
C ALA A 246 0.56 0.74 -4.81
N SER A 247 0.58 1.24 -6.05
CA SER A 247 -0.24 2.35 -6.51
C SER A 247 -0.74 2.09 -7.94
N THR A 248 -1.96 2.51 -8.24
CA THR A 248 -2.50 2.43 -9.61
C THR A 248 -1.64 3.25 -10.57
N GLN A 249 -1.17 4.41 -10.14
CA GLN A 249 -0.38 5.31 -10.98
C GLN A 249 0.99 4.72 -11.35
N SER A 250 1.58 3.89 -10.49
CA SER A 250 2.86 3.21 -10.76
C SER A 250 2.73 1.85 -11.47
N GLY A 251 1.52 1.41 -11.75
CA GLY A 251 1.28 0.12 -12.42
C GLY A 251 1.09 -1.06 -11.48
N GLY A 252 1.00 -0.85 -10.19
CA GLY A 252 0.87 -1.90 -9.18
C GLY A 252 2.01 -1.88 -8.18
N GLY A 253 2.78 -2.96 -8.06
CA GLY A 253 3.86 -3.08 -7.08
C GLY A 253 4.95 -2.02 -7.26
N THR A 254 5.21 -1.25 -6.20
CA THR A 254 6.13 -0.13 -6.22
C THR A 254 7.29 -0.32 -5.24
N ALA A 255 7.07 -1.00 -4.12
CA ALA A 255 8.11 -1.44 -3.20
C ALA A 255 7.69 -2.74 -2.51
N SER A 256 8.66 -3.53 -2.06
CA SER A 256 8.43 -4.80 -1.37
C SER A 256 9.55 -5.09 -0.37
N THR A 257 9.18 -5.74 0.73
CA THR A 257 10.18 -6.33 1.63
C THR A 257 10.95 -7.43 0.92
N CYS A 258 12.19 -7.60 1.34
CA CYS A 258 13.05 -8.68 0.85
C CYS A 258 12.85 -9.96 1.69
N GLU A 259 13.78 -10.91 1.58
CA GLU A 259 13.80 -12.17 2.35
C GLU A 259 13.82 -11.98 3.88
N HIS A 260 14.10 -10.78 4.38
CA HIS A 260 14.04 -10.48 5.82
C HIS A 260 12.61 -10.28 6.33
N GLY A 261 11.62 -10.11 5.43
CA GLY A 261 10.21 -9.94 5.83
C GLY A 261 9.92 -8.55 6.40
N THR A 262 8.99 -8.46 7.33
CA THR A 262 8.44 -7.17 7.82
C THR A 262 9.16 -6.62 9.06
N TYR A 263 9.96 -7.44 9.75
CA TYR A 263 10.75 -7.03 10.92
C TYR A 263 12.07 -7.83 11.00
N LEU A 264 13.03 -7.28 11.71
CA LEU A 264 14.34 -7.87 11.93
C LEU A 264 14.39 -8.69 13.23
N ALA A 265 15.44 -9.50 13.42
CA ALA A 265 15.60 -10.33 14.60
C ALA A 265 15.64 -9.52 15.93
N ASP A 266 16.15 -8.30 15.88
CA ASP A 266 16.18 -7.39 17.02
C ASP A 266 14.83 -6.70 17.32
N GLY A 267 13.81 -6.97 16.52
CA GLY A 267 12.47 -6.43 16.68
C GLY A 267 12.20 -5.10 16.01
N ARG A 268 13.20 -4.48 15.39
CA ARG A 268 12.99 -3.30 14.56
C ARG A 268 12.22 -3.68 13.30
N ARG A 269 11.47 -2.72 12.75
CA ARG A 269 10.84 -2.86 11.43
C ARG A 269 11.92 -3.03 10.36
N SER A 270 11.64 -3.83 9.36
CA SER A 270 12.45 -3.91 8.16
C SER A 270 12.02 -2.86 7.14
N MET A 271 12.49 -2.97 5.91
CA MET A 271 12.15 -2.01 4.86
C MET A 271 11.57 -2.70 3.62
N MET A 272 10.73 -1.99 2.92
CA MET A 272 10.31 -2.27 1.55
C MET A 272 11.24 -1.55 0.58
N HIS A 273 11.94 -2.28 -0.28
CA HIS A 273 12.85 -1.73 -1.28
C HIS A 273 12.09 -1.25 -2.51
N PHE A 274 12.41 -0.07 -3.01
CA PHE A 274 12.00 0.38 -4.34
C PHE A 274 12.82 -0.36 -5.42
N PRO A 275 12.20 -0.82 -6.50
CA PRO A 275 12.95 -1.32 -7.67
C PRO A 275 13.53 -0.12 -8.45
N GLU A 276 14.59 0.50 -7.92
CA GLU A 276 15.12 1.78 -8.38
C GLU A 276 15.64 1.79 -9.84
N HIS A 277 15.71 0.63 -10.45
CA HIS A 277 15.95 0.49 -11.88
C HIS A 277 14.67 0.67 -12.72
N LYS A 278 13.48 0.71 -12.12
CA LYS A 278 12.18 0.86 -12.80
C LYS A 278 11.45 2.14 -12.43
N VAL A 279 11.69 2.64 -11.23
CA VAL A 279 11.04 3.82 -10.70
C VAL A 279 12.05 4.71 -9.99
N TYR A 280 11.94 6.01 -10.19
CA TYR A 280 12.58 7.00 -9.35
C TYR A 280 11.59 7.41 -8.27
N ALA A 281 11.88 7.00 -7.05
CA ALA A 281 11.12 7.37 -5.86
C ALA A 281 11.89 8.43 -5.08
N GLU A 282 11.21 9.52 -4.76
CA GLU A 282 11.66 10.55 -3.83
C GLU A 282 10.78 10.42 -2.57
N VAL A 283 11.37 10.61 -1.41
CA VAL A 283 10.60 10.83 -0.17
C VAL A 283 10.88 12.25 0.26
N LEU A 284 9.87 13.11 0.18
CA LEU A 284 10.03 14.55 0.42
C LEU A 284 9.27 14.97 1.68
N ASN A 285 9.87 15.86 2.45
CA ASN A 285 9.14 16.57 3.50
C ASN A 285 8.03 17.41 2.82
N PRO A 286 6.76 17.23 3.18
CA PRO A 286 5.63 17.88 2.48
C PRO A 286 5.57 19.39 2.66
N ASP A 287 6.17 19.93 3.75
CA ASP A 287 6.15 21.35 4.07
C ASP A 287 7.29 22.12 3.40
N THR A 288 8.49 21.52 3.30
CA THR A 288 9.67 22.15 2.75
C THR A 288 9.98 21.75 1.30
N GLY A 289 9.50 20.58 0.86
CA GLY A 289 9.82 19.98 -0.43
C GLY A 289 11.23 19.37 -0.50
N GLU A 290 11.98 19.40 0.59
CA GLU A 290 13.33 18.83 0.66
C GLU A 290 13.29 17.31 0.86
N PRO A 291 14.32 16.57 0.37
CA PRO A 291 14.41 15.14 0.60
C PRO A 291 14.47 14.79 2.09
N ALA A 292 13.66 13.82 2.50
CA ALA A 292 13.70 13.26 3.84
C ALA A 292 15.04 12.58 4.09
N ARG A 293 15.58 12.78 5.30
CA ARG A 293 16.75 12.05 5.78
C ARG A 293 16.36 10.63 6.18
N GLU A 294 17.39 9.83 6.43
CA GLU A 294 17.22 8.48 6.96
C GLU A 294 16.38 8.51 8.25
N ASP A 295 15.37 7.63 8.34
CA ASP A 295 14.40 7.53 9.43
C ASP A 295 13.44 8.74 9.57
N GLU A 296 13.43 9.68 8.63
CA GLU A 296 12.46 10.79 8.63
C GLU A 296 11.19 10.43 7.85
N GLU A 297 10.09 11.02 8.29
CA GLU A 297 8.80 10.95 7.60
C GLU A 297 8.79 11.87 6.37
N GLY A 298 8.11 11.41 5.31
CA GLY A 298 7.88 12.24 4.12
C GLY A 298 6.80 11.66 3.22
N GLU A 299 6.49 12.40 2.17
CA GLU A 299 5.58 11.98 1.10
C GLU A 299 6.36 11.26 -0.01
N VAL A 300 5.83 10.14 -0.48
CA VAL A 300 6.38 9.45 -1.66
C VAL A 300 6.00 10.20 -2.93
N ILE A 301 7.02 10.55 -3.72
CA ILE A 301 6.88 11.12 -5.05
C ILE A 301 7.45 10.13 -6.05
N LEU A 302 6.69 9.79 -7.09
CA LEU A 302 7.06 8.76 -8.04
C LEU A 302 7.26 9.30 -9.46
N THR A 303 8.31 8.80 -10.12
CA THR A 303 8.54 8.96 -11.55
C THR A 303 8.78 7.58 -12.17
N SER A 304 7.93 7.16 -13.11
CA SER A 304 8.12 5.90 -13.84
C SER A 304 9.11 6.07 -15.00
N PHE A 305 9.96 5.05 -15.22
CA PHE A 305 10.91 5.12 -16.34
C PHE A 305 10.31 4.62 -17.65
N ASP A 306 9.56 3.52 -17.62
CA ASP A 306 9.17 2.78 -18.83
C ASP A 306 7.68 2.88 -19.15
N ARG A 307 6.90 3.59 -18.33
CA ARG A 307 5.47 3.71 -18.57
C ARG A 307 5.21 4.56 -19.82
N GLU A 308 4.55 3.94 -20.82
CA GLU A 308 4.35 4.52 -22.15
C GLU A 308 3.00 5.24 -22.27
N ALA A 309 1.91 4.58 -21.82
CA ALA A 309 0.55 5.08 -22.08
C ALA A 309 0.27 6.39 -21.34
N MET A 310 0.36 6.36 -20.03
CA MET A 310 0.13 7.52 -19.17
C MET A 310 1.30 7.64 -18.18
N PRO A 311 2.44 8.21 -18.63
CA PRO A 311 3.63 8.34 -17.79
C PRO A 311 3.34 9.17 -16.55
N ILE A 312 4.10 8.93 -15.49
CA ILE A 312 4.11 9.75 -14.29
C ILE A 312 5.50 10.36 -14.09
N LEU A 313 5.54 11.68 -13.97
CA LEU A 313 6.74 12.44 -13.60
C LEU A 313 6.44 13.21 -12.33
N ARG A 314 7.26 12.99 -11.29
CA ARG A 314 7.14 13.59 -9.97
C ARG A 314 5.69 13.61 -9.43
N PHE A 315 5.03 12.47 -9.54
CA PHE A 315 3.65 12.31 -9.06
C PHE A 315 3.61 12.23 -7.53
N ARG A 316 2.86 13.16 -6.93
CA ARG A 316 2.57 13.20 -5.49
C ARG A 316 1.54 12.14 -5.15
N THR A 317 1.94 11.13 -4.41
CA THR A 317 1.06 10.00 -4.08
C THR A 317 0.06 10.35 -2.96
N GLY A 318 0.39 11.31 -2.11
CA GLY A 318 -0.31 11.58 -0.86
C GLY A 318 -0.02 10.53 0.22
N ASP A 319 0.88 9.59 -0.04
CA ASP A 319 1.23 8.54 0.90
C ASP A 319 2.39 9.00 1.80
N LYS A 320 2.17 8.86 3.11
CA LYS A 320 3.12 9.15 4.16
C LYS A 320 3.92 7.89 4.47
N VAL A 321 5.24 8.01 4.52
CA VAL A 321 6.18 6.92 4.75
C VAL A 321 7.35 7.38 5.62
N ILE A 322 8.16 6.43 6.11
CA ILE A 322 9.45 6.69 6.72
C ILE A 322 10.53 6.22 5.74
N PHE A 323 11.44 7.13 5.35
CA PHE A 323 12.51 6.82 4.41
C PHE A 323 13.56 5.89 5.04
N LYS A 324 14.00 4.88 4.30
CA LYS A 324 15.07 3.95 4.68
C LYS A 324 16.14 3.87 3.58
N SER A 325 17.38 4.15 3.95
CA SER A 325 18.52 3.94 3.07
C SER A 325 18.81 2.43 2.88
N HIS A 326 19.27 2.04 1.70
CA HIS A 326 19.70 0.67 1.40
C HIS A 326 20.71 0.11 2.40
N ARG A 327 21.47 0.97 3.08
CA ARG A 327 22.48 0.59 4.09
C ARG A 327 21.87 -0.03 5.34
N GLN A 328 20.57 0.21 5.59
CA GLN A 328 19.87 -0.31 6.77
C GLN A 328 19.38 -1.76 6.59
N CYS A 329 19.51 -2.34 5.38
CA CYS A 329 19.09 -3.71 5.15
C CYS A 329 20.29 -4.64 4.92
N ALA A 330 20.36 -5.70 5.71
CA ALA A 330 21.39 -6.73 5.59
C ALA A 330 21.29 -7.58 4.30
N CYS A 331 20.25 -7.39 3.49
CA CYS A 331 20.12 -8.10 2.22
C CYS A 331 21.18 -7.71 1.19
N GLY A 332 21.82 -6.56 1.35
CA GLY A 332 22.91 -6.08 0.49
C GLY A 332 22.46 -5.59 -0.89
N ARG A 333 21.14 -5.45 -1.16
CA ARG A 333 20.66 -4.82 -2.38
C ARG A 333 20.94 -3.31 -2.34
N PRO A 334 21.31 -2.70 -3.47
CA PRO A 334 21.63 -1.28 -3.51
C PRO A 334 20.38 -0.37 -3.57
N PHE A 335 19.22 -0.87 -3.19
CA PHE A 335 17.93 -0.19 -3.33
C PHE A 335 17.50 0.48 -2.03
N ASP A 336 17.30 1.78 -2.06
CA ASP A 336 16.63 2.51 -1.01
C ASP A 336 15.16 2.08 -0.89
N GLY A 337 14.47 2.49 0.16
CA GLY A 337 13.11 2.06 0.39
C GLY A 337 12.39 2.85 1.48
N ILE A 338 11.37 2.23 2.01
CA ILE A 338 10.51 2.77 3.06
C ILE A 338 10.28 1.74 4.16
N GLU A 339 9.99 2.18 5.36
CA GLU A 339 9.78 1.30 6.50
C GLU A 339 8.53 0.43 6.33
N ALA A 340 8.64 -0.87 6.55
CA ALA A 340 7.54 -1.82 6.44
C ALA A 340 6.46 -1.59 7.50
N GLY A 341 5.19 -1.72 7.11
CA GLY A 341 4.04 -1.62 8.02
C GLY A 341 3.71 -0.20 8.49
N THR A 342 4.31 0.85 7.91
CA THR A 342 4.10 2.24 8.36
C THR A 342 3.40 3.13 7.32
N VAL A 343 3.16 2.61 6.12
CA VAL A 343 2.53 3.40 5.06
C VAL A 343 1.13 3.85 5.49
N SER A 344 0.90 5.15 5.41
CA SER A 344 -0.39 5.79 5.71
C SER A 344 -0.64 6.90 4.69
N ARG A 345 -1.72 7.66 4.84
CA ARG A 345 -2.05 8.71 3.87
C ARG A 345 -2.17 10.07 4.54
N TYR A 346 -1.65 11.11 3.86
CA TYR A 346 -1.86 12.48 4.32
C TYR A 346 -3.32 12.94 4.19
N ASP A 347 -4.06 12.44 3.20
CA ASP A 347 -5.46 12.82 2.95
C ASP A 347 -6.48 12.06 3.82
N THR A 348 -6.09 10.98 4.50
CA THR A 348 -6.91 10.32 5.53
C THR A 348 -6.75 10.97 6.90
N MET A 349 -5.75 11.83 7.06
CA MET A 349 -5.53 12.55 8.30
C MET A 349 -6.73 13.43 8.66
N LEU A 350 -7.24 13.24 9.86
CA LEU A 350 -8.30 14.04 10.43
C LEU A 350 -7.71 15.11 11.35
N LYS A 351 -7.99 16.38 11.07
CA LYS A 351 -7.61 17.46 11.97
C LYS A 351 -8.66 17.59 13.06
N ILE A 352 -8.34 17.21 14.29
CA ILE A 352 -9.26 17.18 15.43
C ILE A 352 -8.77 18.16 16.49
N ARG A 353 -9.50 19.22 16.73
CA ARG A 353 -9.13 20.25 17.74
C ARG A 353 -7.70 20.74 17.60
N GLY A 354 -7.22 20.92 16.37
CA GLY A 354 -5.85 21.34 16.07
C GLY A 354 -4.79 20.23 16.05
N MET A 355 -5.13 19.03 16.45
CA MET A 355 -4.23 17.85 16.41
C MET A 355 -4.48 17.01 15.16
N ASN A 356 -3.43 16.40 14.65
CA ASN A 356 -3.52 15.48 13.52
C ASN A 356 -3.81 14.06 14.04
N LEU A 357 -4.89 13.47 13.57
CA LEU A 357 -5.27 12.10 13.86
C LEU A 357 -5.20 11.27 12.57
N TRP A 358 -4.43 10.22 12.60
CA TRP A 358 -4.42 9.20 11.55
C TRP A 358 -5.32 8.03 11.96
N PRO A 359 -6.38 7.71 11.17
CA PRO A 359 -7.25 6.56 11.42
C PRO A 359 -6.51 5.26 11.67
N GLU A 360 -5.42 5.01 10.97
CA GLU A 360 -4.60 3.82 11.06
C GLU A 360 -3.95 3.63 12.46
N ALA A 361 -3.68 4.74 13.15
CA ALA A 361 -3.18 4.67 14.53
C ALA A 361 -4.28 4.15 15.49
N VAL A 362 -5.53 4.47 15.21
CA VAL A 362 -6.68 3.94 15.99
C VAL A 362 -6.95 2.48 15.63
N ASP A 363 -6.85 2.11 14.32
CA ASP A 363 -6.95 0.72 13.87
C ASP A 363 -5.99 -0.19 14.66
N ALA A 364 -4.73 0.21 14.77
CA ALA A 364 -3.71 -0.56 15.48
C ALA A 364 -4.03 -0.76 16.97
N ILE A 365 -4.63 0.25 17.61
CA ILE A 365 -5.00 0.18 19.03
C ILE A 365 -6.24 -0.70 19.22
N VAL A 366 -7.29 -0.45 18.46
CA VAL A 366 -8.59 -1.10 18.61
C VAL A 366 -8.48 -2.59 18.26
N PHE A 367 -7.85 -2.93 17.14
CA PHE A 367 -7.62 -4.32 16.76
C PHE A 367 -6.47 -5.01 17.51
N GLY A 368 -5.71 -4.28 18.31
CA GLY A 368 -4.82 -4.84 19.32
C GLY A 368 -5.56 -5.54 20.46
N ASN A 369 -6.85 -5.24 20.66
CA ASN A 369 -7.70 -5.95 21.62
C ASN A 369 -8.32 -7.18 20.94
N PRO A 370 -8.03 -8.41 21.40
CA PRO A 370 -8.48 -9.65 20.75
C PRO A 370 -10.00 -9.87 20.80
N GLU A 371 -10.70 -9.14 21.65
CA GLU A 371 -12.15 -9.26 21.87
C GLU A 371 -12.97 -8.41 20.90
N VAL A 372 -12.30 -7.45 20.20
CA VAL A 372 -12.94 -6.58 19.22
C VAL A 372 -13.08 -7.32 17.88
N ASP A 373 -14.29 -7.26 17.31
CA ASP A 373 -14.60 -7.79 15.99
C ASP A 373 -14.51 -6.70 14.92
N GLU A 374 -15.16 -5.55 15.16
CA GLU A 374 -15.17 -4.42 14.22
C GLU A 374 -15.32 -3.08 14.97
N TYR A 375 -14.97 -1.96 14.30
CA TYR A 375 -15.24 -0.64 14.82
C TYR A 375 -15.52 0.39 13.72
N ASN A 376 -16.13 1.50 14.10
CA ASN A 376 -16.30 2.69 13.26
C ASN A 376 -15.92 3.96 14.02
N GLY A 377 -15.26 4.90 13.32
CA GLY A 377 -14.95 6.23 13.83
C GLY A 377 -15.81 7.30 13.16
N ARG A 378 -16.37 8.21 13.94
CA ARG A 378 -17.15 9.37 13.44
C ARG A 378 -16.63 10.65 14.06
N VAL A 379 -16.39 11.66 13.22
CA VAL A 379 -16.12 13.02 13.70
C VAL A 379 -17.39 13.83 13.56
N LEU A 380 -17.87 14.36 14.66
CA LEU A 380 -19.16 15.05 14.79
C LEU A 380 -18.95 16.45 15.37
N VAL A 381 -19.93 17.31 15.19
CA VAL A 381 -20.08 18.54 15.95
C VAL A 381 -21.28 18.35 16.90
N ALA A 382 -21.04 18.45 18.21
CA ALA A 382 -22.10 18.39 19.20
C ALA A 382 -22.93 19.67 19.19
N ASP A 383 -24.11 19.63 19.80
CA ASP A 383 -25.06 20.76 19.85
C ASP A 383 -24.45 22.05 20.45
N ASN A 384 -23.44 21.91 21.28
CA ASN A 384 -22.68 23.02 21.86
C ASN A 384 -21.53 23.51 20.98
N GLY A 385 -21.43 23.07 19.72
CA GLY A 385 -20.42 23.46 18.74
C GLY A 385 -19.03 22.78 18.94
N ARG A 386 -18.89 21.88 19.91
CA ARG A 386 -17.60 21.17 20.14
C ARG A 386 -17.45 19.98 19.19
N GLU A 387 -16.24 19.80 18.66
CA GLU A 387 -15.88 18.59 17.91
C GLU A 387 -15.82 17.39 18.86
N VAL A 388 -16.54 16.34 18.51
CA VAL A 388 -16.55 15.04 19.20
C VAL A 388 -16.09 13.97 18.23
N VAL A 389 -15.16 13.16 18.68
CA VAL A 389 -14.76 11.93 17.97
C VAL A 389 -15.38 10.76 18.71
N ARG A 390 -16.22 10.01 18.02
CA ARG A 390 -16.85 8.80 18.55
C ARG A 390 -16.33 7.58 17.86
N VAL A 391 -15.89 6.60 18.64
CA VAL A 391 -15.43 5.28 18.19
C VAL A 391 -16.44 4.25 18.71
N MET A 392 -17.10 3.56 17.79
CA MET A 392 -18.10 2.54 18.12
C MET A 392 -17.47 1.18 17.93
N ILE A 393 -17.45 0.37 19.00
CA ILE A 393 -16.81 -0.95 19.07
C ILE A 393 -17.87 -2.04 19.00
N ASP A 394 -17.67 -3.01 18.13
CA ASP A 394 -18.40 -4.27 18.13
C ASP A 394 -17.49 -5.38 18.66
N PHE A 395 -17.95 -6.06 19.71
CA PHE A 395 -17.22 -7.19 20.29
C PHE A 395 -17.61 -8.50 19.60
N LYS A 396 -16.69 -9.45 19.57
CA LYS A 396 -16.94 -10.79 19.03
C LYS A 396 -18.10 -11.43 19.80
N SER A 397 -19.05 -12.01 19.07
CA SER A 397 -20.23 -12.67 19.67
C SER A 397 -19.87 -13.89 20.53
N GLU A 398 -18.73 -14.49 20.27
CA GLU A 398 -18.22 -15.70 20.92
C GLU A 398 -17.48 -15.41 22.22
N THR A 399 -16.99 -14.18 22.41
CA THR A 399 -16.47 -13.78 23.70
C THR A 399 -17.63 -13.61 24.65
N ALA A 400 -17.75 -14.53 25.61
CA ALA A 400 -18.80 -14.48 26.67
C ALA A 400 -18.53 -13.32 27.66
N LEU A 401 -18.21 -12.12 27.15
CA LEU A 401 -17.95 -10.93 27.93
C LEU A 401 -19.25 -10.46 28.59
N GLY A 402 -19.23 -10.43 29.90
CA GLY A 402 -20.28 -9.79 30.66
C GLY A 402 -20.29 -8.27 30.51
N PRO A 403 -21.38 -7.57 30.86
CA PRO A 403 -21.49 -6.11 30.73
C PRO A 403 -20.32 -5.34 31.38
N ASP A 404 -19.87 -5.77 32.55
CA ASP A 404 -18.78 -5.13 33.29
C ASP A 404 -17.44 -5.29 32.57
N GLN A 405 -17.18 -6.44 31.95
CA GLN A 405 -15.98 -6.71 31.19
C GLN A 405 -15.92 -5.88 29.92
N ARG A 406 -17.05 -5.72 29.21
CA ARG A 406 -17.18 -4.85 28.05
C ARG A 406 -16.93 -3.38 28.40
N ALA A 407 -17.54 -2.93 29.51
CA ALA A 407 -17.35 -1.58 30.02
C ALA A 407 -15.87 -1.32 30.38
N HIS A 408 -15.19 -2.31 30.96
CA HIS A 408 -13.78 -2.26 31.28
C HIS A 408 -12.92 -2.14 30.00
N ALA A 409 -13.16 -3.00 29.00
CA ALA A 409 -12.45 -2.98 27.71
C ALA A 409 -12.63 -1.64 26.97
N LEU A 410 -13.83 -1.07 26.95
CA LEU A 410 -14.08 0.25 26.37
C LEU A 410 -13.31 1.37 27.09
N LYS A 411 -13.21 1.27 28.42
CA LYS A 411 -12.45 2.23 29.24
C LYS A 411 -10.94 2.15 28.95
N GLU A 412 -10.40 0.94 28.83
CA GLU A 412 -8.99 0.71 28.45
C GLU A 412 -8.71 1.21 27.05
N LEU A 413 -9.52 0.87 26.05
CA LEU A 413 -9.39 1.36 24.69
C LEU A 413 -9.40 2.88 24.63
N ARG A 414 -10.32 3.54 25.38
CA ARG A 414 -10.35 5.01 25.47
C ARG A 414 -9.06 5.59 26.02
N ALA A 415 -8.51 4.97 27.07
CA ALA A 415 -7.24 5.42 27.67
C ALA A 415 -6.07 5.25 26.69
N MET A 416 -5.91 4.08 26.09
CA MET A 416 -4.86 3.78 25.11
C MET A 416 -4.93 4.68 23.87
N ILE A 417 -6.12 4.91 23.34
CA ILE A 417 -6.31 5.82 22.19
C ILE A 417 -5.84 7.22 22.56
N LYS A 418 -6.26 7.75 23.72
CA LYS A 418 -5.84 9.08 24.17
C LYS A 418 -4.34 9.16 24.39
N GLU A 419 -3.73 8.16 25.00
CA GLU A 419 -2.29 8.11 25.28
C GLU A 419 -1.47 8.10 23.99
N ARG A 420 -1.84 7.24 23.02
CA ARG A 420 -1.04 7.05 21.80
C ARG A 420 -1.31 8.07 20.70
N THR A 421 -2.53 8.61 20.62
CA THR A 421 -2.90 9.59 19.57
C THR A 421 -2.92 11.03 20.07
N GLY A 422 -2.90 11.28 21.37
CA GLY A 422 -3.12 12.59 21.97
C GLY A 422 -4.60 13.05 21.93
N VAL A 423 -5.46 12.38 21.16
CA VAL A 423 -6.86 12.79 20.93
C VAL A 423 -7.80 12.01 21.87
N GLY A 424 -8.51 12.73 22.74
CA GLY A 424 -9.57 12.13 23.54
C GLY A 424 -10.80 11.82 22.69
N MET A 425 -11.25 10.55 22.73
CA MET A 425 -12.39 10.05 21.96
C MET A 425 -13.46 9.47 22.87
N ASP A 426 -14.71 9.53 22.40
CA ASP A 426 -15.85 8.87 23.03
C ASP A 426 -15.93 7.44 22.49
N VAL A 427 -15.49 6.46 23.30
CA VAL A 427 -15.47 5.04 22.90
C VAL A 427 -16.69 4.37 23.50
N VAL A 428 -17.54 3.83 22.64
CA VAL A 428 -18.85 3.24 23.02
C VAL A 428 -19.05 1.89 22.36
N GLU A 429 -19.88 1.03 22.94
CA GLU A 429 -20.30 -0.21 22.32
C GLU A 429 -21.31 0.07 21.19
N ALA A 430 -21.13 -0.58 20.04
CA ALA A 430 -22.08 -0.54 18.94
C ALA A 430 -23.26 -1.47 19.22
N LYS A 431 -24.43 -1.13 18.67
CA LYS A 431 -25.57 -2.06 18.71
C LYS A 431 -25.31 -3.24 17.76
N PRO A 432 -25.81 -4.43 18.08
CA PRO A 432 -25.69 -5.57 17.19
C PRO A 432 -26.16 -5.27 15.76
N GLY A 433 -25.28 -5.50 14.77
CA GLY A 433 -25.57 -5.23 13.36
C GLY A 433 -25.51 -3.75 12.94
N GLU A 434 -25.10 -2.83 13.81
CA GLU A 434 -24.97 -1.39 13.48
C GLU A 434 -23.75 -1.10 12.62
N LEU A 435 -22.69 -1.90 12.74
CA LEU A 435 -21.47 -1.68 12.00
C LEU A 435 -21.46 -2.44 10.68
N GLU A 436 -21.07 -1.72 9.62
CA GLU A 436 -20.85 -2.28 8.30
C GLU A 436 -19.62 -3.19 8.29
N ARG A 437 -19.71 -4.37 7.68
CA ARG A 437 -18.60 -5.32 7.53
C ARG A 437 -17.92 -5.11 6.20
N PHE A 438 -16.61 -4.90 6.23
CA PHE A 438 -15.82 -4.63 5.04
C PHE A 438 -15.02 -5.85 4.61
N THR A 439 -14.98 -6.12 3.31
CA THR A 439 -14.15 -7.18 2.71
C THR A 439 -12.92 -6.63 2.01
N TYR A 440 -12.95 -5.34 1.63
CA TYR A 440 -11.84 -4.66 0.93
C TYR A 440 -12.00 -3.14 1.01
N LYS A 441 -10.90 -2.42 1.30
CA LYS A 441 -10.81 -0.94 1.42
C LYS A 441 -11.91 -0.32 2.29
N GLU A 442 -11.76 -0.52 3.55
CA GLU A 442 -12.68 -0.10 4.59
C GLU A 442 -12.75 1.43 4.72
N LYS A 443 -13.96 1.96 4.87
CA LYS A 443 -14.22 3.36 5.23
C LYS A 443 -14.75 3.43 6.66
N ARG A 444 -13.94 3.00 7.63
CA ARG A 444 -14.33 3.02 9.05
C ARG A 444 -14.57 4.41 9.57
N TRP A 445 -13.89 5.41 9.01
CA TRP A 445 -13.97 6.78 9.47
C TRP A 445 -14.86 7.65 8.59
N LYS A 446 -15.79 8.36 9.24
CA LYS A 446 -16.68 9.34 8.57
C LYS A 446 -16.52 10.70 9.25
N ASP A 447 -16.06 11.69 8.50
CA ASP A 447 -16.07 13.09 8.94
C ASP A 447 -17.42 13.69 8.59
N LEU A 448 -18.25 13.88 9.61
CA LEU A 448 -19.62 14.41 9.49
C LEU A 448 -19.73 15.88 9.89
N ARG A 449 -18.60 16.57 10.06
CA ARG A 449 -18.57 18.02 10.38
C ARG A 449 -18.99 18.89 9.20
N ARG A 450 -18.84 18.37 7.99
CA ARG A 450 -19.29 19.04 6.77
C ARG A 450 -20.53 18.31 6.26
N LYS A 451 -21.66 18.97 6.33
CA LYS A 451 -22.87 18.58 5.59
C LYS A 451 -22.84 19.11 4.17
#